data_cbbdea483e81ae24fbd71131ea8ff698
#
_entry.id   cbbdea483e81ae24fbd71131ea8ff698
#
_cell.length_a   1.000
_cell.length_b   1.000
_cell.length_c   1.000
_cell.angle_alpha   90.00
_cell.angle_beta   90.00
_cell.angle_gamma   90.00
#
_symmetry.space_group_name_H-M   'P 1'
#
loop_
_entity.id
_entity.type
_entity.pdbx_description
1 polymer ?
#
loop_
_entity_poly.entity_id
_entity_poly.type
_entity_poly.pdbx_seq_one_letter_code
_entity_poly.pdbx_strand_id
1 'polypeptide(L)'
;MKLATALAIARGGRLGLLWAAARLFTPFYRLTFAAAAVESGLAARLAAGPQSLDRLAADLAPGDGGRGALAAWLDLGVGLGELAHGPDGYRLRGALLRRLADPASDPVAALVQEVAGFHHRVILETPARLRARRGWDRHEVDAPLIARSSRILEPFVLEAIDWALPRRAVALLEVGCGAGTYLRYATGRNPGLRALGLELDPEVAAATRAAVARWGLQDRVRIDNLDVRALATDDRFDVITLHNVLYYFPVAERGPLVRALAARLVPGGRLIVTTSCRGGSPGMRVLDVWMSSTAGFGPLPTEAELVAYVRDAGLTAIAVKHVIPGEPYLALRADAPPAT
;
A
#
# COMPACT_ATOMS: atom_id res chain seq x y z
N MET A 1 -14.10 -7.58 45.84
CA MET A 1 -15.25 -6.82 45.28
C MET A 1 -16.48 -7.18 46.11
N LYS A 2 -17.24 -6.21 46.63
CA LYS A 2 -18.45 -6.49 47.40
C LYS A 2 -19.53 -7.08 46.50
N LEU A 3 -20.27 -8.11 47.01
CA LEU A 3 -21.30 -8.82 46.24
C LEU A 3 -22.35 -7.87 45.65
N ALA A 4 -22.72 -6.83 46.39
CA ALA A 4 -23.66 -5.81 45.93
C ALA A 4 -23.15 -5.02 44.71
N THR A 5 -21.86 -4.73 44.62
CA THR A 5 -21.23 -4.09 43.46
C THR A 5 -21.25 -5.00 42.25
N ALA A 6 -20.93 -6.30 42.42
CA ALA A 6 -21.00 -7.28 41.35
C ALA A 6 -22.42 -7.45 40.80
N LEU A 7 -23.42 -7.50 41.69
CA LEU A 7 -24.84 -7.58 41.34
C LEU A 7 -25.35 -6.33 40.64
N ALA A 8 -24.93 -5.14 41.05
CA ALA A 8 -25.30 -3.89 40.40
C ALA A 8 -24.76 -3.78 38.97
N ILE A 9 -23.50 -4.20 38.76
CA ILE A 9 -22.87 -4.26 37.43
C ILE A 9 -23.53 -5.32 36.53
N ALA A 10 -23.86 -6.49 37.12
CA ALA A 10 -24.51 -7.60 36.37
C ALA A 10 -25.96 -7.21 35.97
N ARG A 11 -26.74 -6.58 36.87
CA ARG A 11 -28.12 -6.12 36.58
C ARG A 11 -28.17 -5.04 35.48
N GLY A 12 -27.11 -4.25 35.31
CA GLY A 12 -27.03 -3.22 34.28
C GLY A 12 -26.74 -3.75 32.87
N GLY A 13 -26.58 -5.06 32.65
CA GLY A 13 -26.20 -5.64 31.37
C GLY A 13 -24.79 -5.26 30.86
N ARG A 14 -24.08 -4.42 31.65
CA ARG A 14 -22.80 -3.82 31.22
C ARG A 14 -21.62 -4.77 31.25
N LEU A 15 -21.69 -5.87 32.00
CA LEU A 15 -20.61 -6.87 32.09
C LEU A 15 -20.38 -7.57 30.74
N GLY A 16 -21.46 -7.99 30.07
CA GLY A 16 -21.35 -8.61 28.74
C GLY A 16 -20.75 -7.69 27.70
N LEU A 17 -21.18 -6.41 27.72
CA LEU A 17 -20.65 -5.39 26.83
C LEU A 17 -19.17 -5.07 27.12
N LEU A 18 -18.81 -4.90 28.41
CA LEU A 18 -17.43 -4.68 28.84
C LEU A 18 -16.52 -5.85 28.43
N TRP A 19 -16.99 -7.07 28.61
CA TRP A 19 -16.22 -8.27 28.24
C TRP A 19 -16.05 -8.39 26.71
N ALA A 20 -17.10 -8.09 25.94
CA ALA A 20 -17.01 -8.05 24.48
C ALA A 20 -16.03 -6.97 24.01
N ALA A 21 -16.09 -5.77 24.58
CA ALA A 21 -15.16 -4.69 24.27
C ALA A 21 -13.71 -5.01 24.69
N ALA A 22 -13.52 -5.59 25.90
CA ALA A 22 -12.20 -5.95 26.42
C ALA A 22 -11.44 -6.95 25.53
N ARG A 23 -12.17 -7.81 24.80
CA ARG A 23 -11.56 -8.71 23.82
C ARG A 23 -10.90 -8.00 22.65
N LEU A 24 -11.34 -6.79 22.34
CA LEU A 24 -10.79 -5.97 21.27
C LEU A 24 -9.60 -5.12 21.75
N PHE A 25 -9.51 -4.80 23.04
CA PHE A 25 -8.50 -3.88 23.57
C PHE A 25 -7.08 -4.45 23.46
N THR A 26 -6.86 -5.70 23.88
CA THR A 26 -5.52 -6.30 23.85
C THR A 26 -4.97 -6.44 22.41
N PRO A 27 -5.73 -6.97 21.42
CA PRO A 27 -5.28 -6.96 20.02
C PRO A 27 -4.97 -5.56 19.49
N PHE A 28 -5.82 -4.57 19.81
CA PHE A 28 -5.61 -3.19 19.41
C PHE A 28 -4.33 -2.60 20.01
N TYR A 29 -4.15 -2.72 21.33
CA TYR A 29 -2.93 -2.23 22.00
C TYR A 29 -1.68 -2.93 21.50
N ARG A 30 -1.76 -4.23 21.21
CA ARG A 30 -0.65 -5.01 20.67
C ARG A 30 -0.26 -4.53 19.27
N LEU A 31 -1.25 -4.27 18.40
CA LEU A 31 -1.01 -3.74 17.06
C LEU A 31 -0.36 -2.36 17.10
N THR A 32 -0.93 -1.44 17.90
CA THR A 32 -0.41 -0.07 18.03
C THR A 32 0.96 -0.03 18.68
N PHE A 33 1.21 -0.87 19.69
CA PHE A 33 2.54 -1.00 20.30
C PHE A 33 3.57 -1.52 19.26
N ALA A 34 3.22 -2.55 18.47
CA ALA A 34 4.11 -3.10 17.46
C ALA A 34 4.43 -2.06 16.38
N ALA A 35 3.43 -1.29 15.91
CA ALA A 35 3.63 -0.19 14.97
C ALA A 35 4.62 0.86 15.52
N ALA A 36 4.38 1.35 16.74
CA ALA A 36 5.23 2.34 17.38
C ALA A 36 6.64 1.81 17.67
N ALA A 37 6.78 0.52 18.02
CA ALA A 37 8.09 -0.11 18.25
C ALA A 37 8.90 -0.25 16.95
N VAL A 38 8.24 -0.45 15.81
CA VAL A 38 8.91 -0.43 14.49
C VAL A 38 9.29 0.99 14.10
N GLU A 39 8.35 1.93 14.19
CA GLU A 39 8.53 3.33 13.80
C GLU A 39 9.64 4.02 14.59
N SER A 40 9.68 3.82 15.91
CA SER A 40 10.73 4.37 16.80
C SER A 40 12.10 3.70 16.62
N GLY A 41 12.19 2.60 15.89
CA GLY A 41 13.38 1.80 15.75
C GLY A 41 13.68 0.89 16.97
N LEU A 42 12.80 0.82 17.97
CA LEU A 42 12.97 -0.09 19.12
C LEU A 42 13.08 -1.54 18.67
N ALA A 43 12.24 -1.97 17.74
CA ALA A 43 12.24 -3.34 17.23
C ALA A 43 13.60 -3.73 16.62
N ALA A 44 14.18 -2.87 15.80
CA ALA A 44 15.49 -3.08 15.19
C ALA A 44 16.63 -3.13 16.22
N ARG A 45 16.59 -2.21 17.21
CA ARG A 45 17.60 -2.21 18.29
C ARG A 45 17.58 -3.49 19.11
N LEU A 46 16.38 -3.95 19.49
CA LEU A 46 16.23 -5.17 20.28
C LEU A 46 16.43 -6.47 19.46
N ALA A 47 16.36 -6.40 18.14
CA ALA A 47 16.77 -7.50 17.26
C ALA A 47 18.28 -7.73 17.30
N ALA A 48 19.06 -6.67 17.49
CA ALA A 48 20.52 -6.77 17.66
C ALA A 48 20.96 -7.36 19.04
N GLY A 49 20.03 -7.46 19.99
CA GLY A 49 20.28 -8.01 21.33
C GLY A 49 19.56 -7.26 22.45
N PRO A 50 19.63 -7.77 23.69
CA PRO A 50 19.06 -7.11 24.85
C PRO A 50 19.65 -5.71 25.07
N GLN A 51 18.83 -4.78 25.56
CA GLN A 51 19.24 -3.40 25.81
C GLN A 51 18.76 -2.94 27.20
N SER A 52 19.65 -2.28 27.94
CA SER A 52 19.27 -1.63 29.21
C SER A 52 18.33 -0.44 28.99
N LEU A 53 17.53 -0.10 30.00
CA LEU A 53 16.68 1.08 29.94
C LEU A 53 17.49 2.36 29.66
N ASP A 54 18.67 2.49 30.25
CA ASP A 54 19.50 3.69 30.09
C ASP A 54 19.98 3.85 28.63
N ARG A 55 20.37 2.76 28.00
CA ARG A 55 20.75 2.78 26.59
C ARG A 55 19.59 3.10 25.67
N LEU A 56 18.41 2.51 25.94
CA LEU A 56 17.19 2.85 25.18
C LEU A 56 16.75 4.29 25.40
N ALA A 57 16.90 4.81 26.64
CA ALA A 57 16.53 6.18 26.96
C ALA A 57 17.42 7.20 26.26
N ALA A 58 18.73 6.93 26.14
CA ALA A 58 19.64 7.80 25.41
C ALA A 58 19.21 8.02 23.95
N ASP A 59 18.66 6.99 23.31
CA ASP A 59 18.24 7.04 21.90
C ASP A 59 16.78 7.47 21.70
N LEU A 60 15.87 6.95 22.55
CA LEU A 60 14.42 7.09 22.31
C LEU A 60 13.76 8.19 23.13
N ALA A 61 14.42 8.64 24.20
CA ALA A 61 13.91 9.68 25.09
C ALA A 61 15.06 10.60 25.57
N PRO A 62 15.79 11.24 24.63
CA PRO A 62 16.91 12.09 25.00
C PRO A 62 16.45 13.29 25.82
N GLY A 63 17.19 13.60 26.90
CA GLY A 63 16.90 14.71 27.81
C GLY A 63 16.23 14.30 29.12
N ASP A 64 16.08 15.29 30.01
CA ASP A 64 15.55 15.08 31.37
C ASP A 64 14.03 14.85 31.32
N GLY A 65 13.53 13.80 31.96
CA GLY A 65 12.13 13.52 32.23
C GLY A 65 11.48 12.43 31.35
N GLY A 66 12.04 12.04 30.19
CA GLY A 66 11.44 11.02 29.31
C GLY A 66 11.63 9.57 29.80
N ARG A 67 12.65 9.30 30.61
CA ARG A 67 13.05 7.97 31.05
C ARG A 67 11.94 7.18 31.76
N GLY A 68 11.18 7.82 32.64
CA GLY A 68 10.08 7.16 33.36
C GLY A 68 8.92 6.78 32.44
N ALA A 69 8.57 7.66 31.50
CA ALA A 69 7.55 7.39 30.49
C ALA A 69 7.99 6.27 29.54
N LEU A 70 9.26 6.25 29.12
CA LEU A 70 9.82 5.18 28.31
C LEU A 70 9.77 3.83 29.06
N ALA A 71 10.14 3.79 30.35
CA ALA A 71 10.06 2.58 31.16
C ALA A 71 8.63 2.03 31.20
N ALA A 72 7.63 2.89 31.47
CA ALA A 72 6.22 2.50 31.49
C ALA A 72 5.75 1.99 30.11
N TRP A 73 6.20 2.60 29.01
CA TRP A 73 5.86 2.15 27.66
C TRP A 73 6.52 0.79 27.31
N LEU A 74 7.77 0.56 27.73
CA LEU A 74 8.42 -0.74 27.58
C LEU A 74 7.74 -1.82 28.42
N ASP A 75 7.32 -1.48 29.65
CA ASP A 75 6.57 -2.40 30.52
C ASP A 75 5.18 -2.73 29.96
N LEU A 76 4.52 -1.80 29.25
CA LEU A 76 3.35 -2.12 28.46
C LEU A 76 3.67 -3.19 27.41
N GLY A 77 4.79 -3.07 26.69
CA GLY A 77 5.24 -4.07 25.75
C GLY A 77 5.51 -5.45 26.38
N VAL A 78 6.01 -5.47 27.62
CA VAL A 78 6.15 -6.70 28.42
C VAL A 78 4.77 -7.27 28.77
N GLY A 79 3.83 -6.45 29.21
CA GLY A 79 2.45 -6.87 29.51
C GLY A 79 1.69 -7.39 28.32
N LEU A 80 1.95 -6.86 27.12
CA LEU A 80 1.40 -7.32 25.84
C LEU A 80 2.08 -8.59 25.31
N GLY A 81 3.18 -9.05 25.94
CA GLY A 81 3.91 -10.25 25.56
C GLY A 81 4.83 -10.06 24.33
N GLU A 82 5.02 -8.84 23.85
CA GLU A 82 5.91 -8.53 22.73
C GLU A 82 7.36 -8.36 23.20
N LEU A 83 7.55 -7.87 24.44
CA LEU A 83 8.87 -7.75 25.08
C LEU A 83 8.99 -8.70 26.27
N ALA A 84 10.23 -8.93 26.70
CA ALA A 84 10.57 -9.46 28.02
C ALA A 84 11.63 -8.56 28.65
N HIS A 85 11.59 -8.44 29.98
CA HIS A 85 12.60 -7.76 30.78
C HIS A 85 13.33 -8.78 31.65
N GLY A 86 14.63 -8.73 31.68
CA GLY A 86 15.52 -9.64 32.43
C GLY A 86 16.75 -8.92 32.93
N PRO A 87 17.73 -9.65 33.50
CA PRO A 87 18.96 -9.05 34.05
C PRO A 87 19.73 -8.20 33.02
N ASP A 88 19.71 -8.61 31.74
CA ASP A 88 20.41 -7.93 30.66
C ASP A 88 19.60 -6.80 30.03
N GLY A 89 18.39 -6.47 30.56
CA GLY A 89 17.48 -5.47 30.08
C GLY A 89 16.30 -6.02 29.27
N TYR A 90 15.76 -5.16 28.40
CA TYR A 90 14.63 -5.50 27.53
C TYR A 90 15.09 -6.27 26.28
N ARG A 91 14.27 -7.23 25.84
CA ARG A 91 14.51 -8.04 24.63
C ARG A 91 13.21 -8.37 23.93
N LEU A 92 13.27 -8.70 22.64
CA LEU A 92 12.10 -9.18 21.88
C LEU A 92 11.64 -10.54 22.43
N ARG A 93 10.32 -10.69 22.62
CA ARG A 93 9.68 -11.94 23.04
C ARG A 93 8.60 -12.39 22.06
N GLY A 94 7.70 -11.50 21.68
CA GLY A 94 6.57 -11.78 20.82
C GLY A 94 6.98 -12.20 19.41
N ALA A 95 6.27 -13.17 18.83
CA ALA A 95 6.54 -13.62 17.46
C ALA A 95 6.25 -12.52 16.42
N LEU A 96 5.24 -11.68 16.69
CA LEU A 96 4.89 -10.58 15.78
C LEU A 96 6.05 -9.59 15.69
N LEU A 97 6.45 -9.00 16.82
CA LEU A 97 7.47 -7.95 16.83
C LEU A 97 8.83 -8.47 16.35
N ARG A 98 9.20 -9.72 16.69
CA ARG A 98 10.42 -10.34 16.16
C ARG A 98 10.44 -10.43 14.64
N ARG A 99 9.31 -10.79 14.01
CA ARG A 99 9.19 -10.85 12.55
C ARG A 99 9.20 -9.47 11.92
N LEU A 100 8.51 -8.50 12.52
CA LEU A 100 8.49 -7.13 12.02
C LEU A 100 9.85 -6.42 12.15
N ALA A 101 10.72 -6.88 13.04
CA ALA A 101 12.08 -6.39 13.18
C ALA A 101 13.04 -6.89 12.08
N ASP A 102 12.65 -7.89 11.31
CA ASP A 102 13.41 -8.40 10.17
C ASP A 102 13.27 -7.44 8.98
N PRO A 103 14.37 -6.91 8.41
CA PRO A 103 14.32 -6.05 7.22
C PRO A 103 13.58 -6.67 6.02
N ALA A 104 13.59 -8.00 5.88
CA ALA A 104 12.84 -8.69 4.83
C ALA A 104 11.32 -8.55 4.99
N SER A 105 10.84 -8.24 6.21
CA SER A 105 9.43 -8.00 6.53
C SER A 105 9.01 -6.53 6.38
N ASP A 106 9.87 -5.65 5.85
CA ASP A 106 9.59 -4.21 5.75
C ASP A 106 8.21 -3.85 5.16
N PRO A 107 7.71 -4.48 4.07
CA PRO A 107 6.38 -4.18 3.56
C PRO A 107 5.26 -4.50 4.57
N VAL A 108 5.41 -5.58 5.33
CA VAL A 108 4.43 -5.96 6.36
C VAL A 108 4.53 -5.03 7.57
N ALA A 109 5.74 -4.64 7.96
CA ALA A 109 5.99 -3.70 9.04
C ALA A 109 5.39 -2.32 8.70
N ALA A 110 5.55 -1.85 7.47
CA ALA A 110 4.93 -0.64 6.96
C ALA A 110 3.39 -0.74 6.94
N LEU A 111 2.83 -1.89 6.52
CA LEU A 111 1.38 -2.11 6.56
C LEU A 111 0.84 -2.07 8.00
N VAL A 112 1.56 -2.64 8.97
CA VAL A 112 1.17 -2.56 10.39
C VAL A 112 1.15 -1.11 10.88
N GLN A 113 2.14 -0.29 10.51
CA GLN A 113 2.17 1.15 10.83
C GLN A 113 1.01 1.89 10.14
N GLU A 114 0.75 1.62 8.87
CA GLU A 114 -0.35 2.21 8.10
C GLU A 114 -1.71 1.88 8.72
N VAL A 115 -1.95 0.63 9.11
CA VAL A 115 -3.20 0.20 9.73
C VAL A 115 -3.38 0.84 11.10
N ALA A 116 -2.34 0.86 11.94
CA ALA A 116 -2.40 1.42 13.29
C ALA A 116 -2.54 2.96 13.28
N GLY A 117 -1.98 3.63 12.31
CA GLY A 117 -1.99 5.09 12.16
C GLY A 117 -3.08 5.55 11.19
N PHE A 118 -2.82 5.41 9.90
CA PHE A 118 -3.65 6.01 8.86
C PHE A 118 -5.03 5.37 8.70
N HIS A 119 -5.12 4.04 8.58
CA HIS A 119 -6.41 3.35 8.47
C HIS A 119 -7.30 3.60 9.69
N HIS A 120 -6.69 3.62 10.89
CA HIS A 120 -7.40 3.97 12.12
C HIS A 120 -8.02 5.37 12.02
N ARG A 121 -7.26 6.37 11.54
CA ARG A 121 -7.75 7.73 11.34
C ARG A 121 -8.87 7.79 10.29
N VAL A 122 -8.72 7.08 9.17
CA VAL A 122 -9.77 7.01 8.13
C VAL A 122 -11.09 6.54 8.74
N ILE A 123 -11.07 5.47 9.54
CA ILE A 123 -12.28 4.94 10.18
C ILE A 123 -12.87 5.94 11.17
N LEU A 124 -12.05 6.55 12.03
CA LEU A 124 -12.51 7.45 13.09
C LEU A 124 -12.98 8.81 12.58
N GLU A 125 -12.23 9.40 11.64
CA GLU A 125 -12.44 10.79 11.24
C GLU A 125 -13.46 10.94 10.10
N THR A 126 -13.68 9.93 9.29
CA THR A 126 -14.57 10.02 8.11
C THR A 126 -15.97 10.54 8.45
N PRO A 127 -16.68 10.09 9.52
CA PRO A 127 -18.01 10.61 9.83
C PRO A 127 -18.00 12.12 10.18
N ALA A 128 -16.97 12.59 10.84
CA ALA A 128 -16.83 14.02 11.20
C ALA A 128 -16.47 14.87 9.96
N ARG A 129 -15.57 14.34 9.10
CA ARG A 129 -15.18 14.99 7.85
C ARG A 129 -16.36 15.14 6.90
N LEU A 130 -17.18 14.10 6.73
CA LEU A 130 -18.38 14.14 5.90
C LEU A 130 -19.38 15.20 6.40
N ARG A 131 -19.61 15.31 7.73
CA ARG A 131 -20.44 16.39 8.30
C ARG A 131 -19.88 17.78 8.02
N ALA A 132 -18.56 17.91 8.05
CA ALA A 132 -17.88 19.17 7.73
C ALA A 132 -17.74 19.43 6.22
N ARG A 133 -18.23 18.53 5.36
CA ARG A 133 -18.05 18.57 3.90
C ARG A 133 -16.59 18.72 3.47
N ARG A 134 -15.67 18.13 4.26
CA ARG A 134 -14.23 18.14 4.03
C ARG A 134 -13.76 16.70 3.76
N GLY A 135 -13.27 16.44 2.55
CA GLY A 135 -12.60 15.16 2.22
C GLY A 135 -11.22 15.05 2.86
N TRP A 136 -10.60 13.90 2.61
CA TRP A 136 -9.16 13.73 2.82
C TRP A 136 -8.39 14.49 1.74
N ASP A 137 -7.22 15.02 2.10
CA ASP A 137 -6.26 15.54 1.15
C ASP A 137 -5.15 14.49 0.95
N ARG A 138 -4.66 14.35 -0.28
CA ARG A 138 -3.55 13.44 -0.58
C ARG A 138 -2.27 13.76 0.21
N HIS A 139 -2.11 15.01 0.65
CA HIS A 139 -0.97 15.44 1.48
C HIS A 139 -1.13 15.13 2.97
N GLU A 140 -2.29 14.66 3.41
CA GLU A 140 -2.51 14.19 4.79
C GLU A 140 -2.01 12.75 4.99
N VAL A 141 -1.44 12.14 3.97
CA VAL A 141 -0.99 10.74 3.94
C VAL A 141 0.53 10.69 3.97
N ASP A 142 1.08 9.76 4.73
CA ASP A 142 2.51 9.44 4.69
C ASP A 142 2.81 8.64 3.40
N ALA A 143 3.13 9.37 2.32
CA ALA A 143 3.39 8.77 1.02
C ALA A 143 4.57 7.76 1.06
N PRO A 144 5.70 8.02 1.74
CA PRO A 144 6.77 7.03 1.94
C PRO A 144 6.29 5.75 2.61
N LEU A 145 5.44 5.85 3.64
CA LEU A 145 4.88 4.69 4.33
C LEU A 145 3.98 3.87 3.41
N ILE A 146 3.08 4.53 2.66
CA ILE A 146 2.20 3.88 1.68
C ILE A 146 3.03 3.20 0.58
N ALA A 147 4.09 3.85 0.08
CA ALA A 147 4.96 3.25 -0.92
C ALA A 147 5.65 1.98 -0.40
N ARG A 148 6.04 1.94 0.88
CA ARG A 148 6.62 0.74 1.51
C ARG A 148 5.59 -0.36 1.71
N SER A 149 4.41 -0.05 2.25
CA SER A 149 3.34 -1.02 2.53
C SER A 149 2.77 -1.63 1.24
N SER A 150 2.63 -0.83 0.17
CA SER A 150 2.12 -1.29 -1.13
C SER A 150 3.02 -2.36 -1.78
N ARG A 151 4.29 -2.46 -1.39
CA ARG A 151 5.20 -3.52 -1.86
C ARG A 151 4.74 -4.93 -1.48
N ILE A 152 3.81 -5.08 -0.55
CA ILE A 152 3.16 -6.38 -0.28
C ILE A 152 2.42 -6.92 -1.51
N LEU A 153 2.02 -6.04 -2.43
CA LEU A 153 1.35 -6.39 -3.67
C LEU A 153 2.33 -6.73 -4.82
N GLU A 154 3.64 -6.43 -4.67
CA GLU A 154 4.63 -6.66 -5.73
C GLU A 154 4.58 -8.09 -6.31
N PRO A 155 4.58 -9.18 -5.50
CA PRO A 155 4.58 -10.53 -6.07
C PRO A 155 3.39 -10.79 -6.99
N PHE A 156 2.22 -10.24 -6.67
CA PHE A 156 1.00 -10.40 -7.45
C PHE A 156 1.02 -9.58 -8.75
N VAL A 157 1.64 -8.39 -8.73
CA VAL A 157 1.85 -7.60 -9.94
C VAL A 157 2.88 -8.29 -10.85
N LEU A 158 3.96 -8.85 -10.30
CA LEU A 158 4.94 -9.62 -11.08
C LEU A 158 4.28 -10.84 -11.73
N GLU A 159 3.41 -11.56 -11.02
CA GLU A 159 2.62 -12.66 -11.60
C GLU A 159 1.69 -12.17 -12.73
N ALA A 160 1.08 -11.01 -12.56
CA ALA A 160 0.25 -10.40 -13.60
C ALA A 160 1.07 -10.02 -14.85
N ILE A 161 2.28 -9.49 -14.66
CA ILE A 161 3.21 -9.21 -15.76
C ILE A 161 3.58 -10.50 -16.48
N ASP A 162 3.96 -11.57 -15.78
CA ASP A 162 4.28 -12.88 -16.36
C ASP A 162 3.10 -13.46 -17.16
N TRP A 163 1.87 -13.26 -16.67
CA TRP A 163 0.67 -13.73 -17.33
C TRP A 163 0.31 -12.93 -18.58
N ALA A 164 0.57 -11.61 -18.59
CA ALA A 164 0.01 -10.70 -19.59
C ALA A 164 1.04 -10.13 -20.55
N LEU A 165 2.32 -9.99 -20.17
CA LEU A 165 3.36 -9.37 -21.01
C LEU A 165 3.66 -10.20 -22.26
N PRO A 166 3.44 -9.68 -23.48
CA PRO A 166 3.79 -10.40 -24.71
C PRO A 166 5.30 -10.56 -24.85
N ARG A 167 5.75 -11.74 -25.23
CA ARG A 167 7.18 -12.03 -25.42
C ARG A 167 7.86 -11.21 -26.54
N ARG A 168 7.08 -10.72 -27.50
CA ARG A 168 7.57 -9.94 -28.64
C ARG A 168 7.41 -8.44 -28.47
N ALA A 169 6.96 -7.98 -27.30
CA ALA A 169 6.84 -6.55 -27.05
C ALA A 169 8.19 -5.85 -27.13
N VAL A 170 8.25 -4.72 -27.82
CA VAL A 170 9.44 -3.90 -28.01
C VAL A 170 9.32 -2.58 -27.26
N ALA A 171 8.13 -1.98 -27.24
CA ALA A 171 7.85 -0.70 -26.61
C ALA A 171 6.79 -0.82 -25.50
N LEU A 172 7.12 -0.40 -24.28
CA LEU A 172 6.24 -0.38 -23.13
C LEU A 172 6.08 1.04 -22.58
N LEU A 173 4.84 1.43 -22.27
CA LEU A 173 4.52 2.60 -21.46
C LEU A 173 3.99 2.14 -20.11
N GLU A 174 4.59 2.60 -19.02
CA GLU A 174 4.04 2.42 -17.67
C GLU A 174 3.56 3.75 -17.10
N VAL A 175 2.28 3.82 -16.76
CA VAL A 175 1.65 4.99 -16.14
C VAL A 175 1.75 4.89 -14.64
N GLY A 176 2.34 5.91 -13.97
CA GLY A 176 2.58 5.93 -12.54
C GLY A 176 3.60 4.85 -12.14
N CYS A 177 4.81 4.94 -12.72
CA CYS A 177 5.83 3.89 -12.56
C CYS A 177 6.44 3.82 -11.14
N GLY A 178 6.17 4.79 -10.28
CA GLY A 178 6.68 4.82 -8.91
C GLY A 178 8.18 4.56 -8.86
N ALA A 179 8.60 3.61 -8.03
CA ALA A 179 10.01 3.24 -7.88
C ALA A 179 10.62 2.47 -9.08
N GLY A 180 9.85 2.23 -10.15
CA GLY A 180 10.31 1.56 -11.37
C GLY A 180 10.50 0.04 -11.23
N THR A 181 10.02 -0.56 -10.16
CA THR A 181 10.19 -2.02 -9.88
C THR A 181 9.63 -2.87 -11.02
N TYR A 182 8.46 -2.51 -11.52
CA TYR A 182 7.78 -3.28 -12.57
C TYR A 182 8.44 -3.09 -13.94
N LEU A 183 8.94 -1.88 -14.23
CA LEU A 183 9.77 -1.63 -15.42
C LEU A 183 11.05 -2.46 -15.40
N ARG A 184 11.73 -2.50 -14.26
CA ARG A 184 12.92 -3.35 -14.07
C ARG A 184 12.60 -4.82 -14.31
N TYR A 185 11.48 -5.30 -13.76
CA TYR A 185 11.07 -6.69 -13.94
C TYR A 185 10.72 -7.00 -15.39
N ALA A 186 9.89 -6.18 -16.03
CA ALA A 186 9.46 -6.37 -17.41
C ALA A 186 10.64 -6.38 -18.38
N THR A 187 11.59 -5.44 -18.23
CA THR A 187 12.82 -5.37 -19.04
C THR A 187 13.79 -6.52 -18.76
N GLY A 188 13.78 -7.08 -17.56
CA GLY A 188 14.52 -8.29 -17.21
C GLY A 188 13.91 -9.55 -17.85
N ARG A 189 12.58 -9.63 -17.95
CA ARG A 189 11.85 -10.74 -18.62
C ARG A 189 11.95 -10.69 -20.13
N ASN A 190 12.11 -9.48 -20.69
CA ASN A 190 12.25 -9.26 -22.13
C ASN A 190 13.44 -8.32 -22.39
N PRO A 191 14.63 -8.88 -22.74
CA PRO A 191 15.83 -8.07 -23.00
C PRO A 191 15.71 -7.08 -24.16
N GLY A 192 14.81 -7.33 -25.11
CA GLY A 192 14.54 -6.42 -26.22
C GLY A 192 13.61 -5.26 -25.90
N LEU A 193 12.98 -5.25 -24.71
CA LEU A 193 11.98 -4.27 -24.33
C LEU A 193 12.62 -2.91 -24.00
N ARG A 194 12.10 -1.85 -24.62
CA ARG A 194 12.33 -0.47 -24.24
C ARG A 194 11.10 0.08 -23.52
N ALA A 195 11.29 0.88 -22.48
CA ALA A 195 10.19 1.34 -21.66
C ALA A 195 10.24 2.84 -21.39
N LEU A 196 9.07 3.47 -21.39
CA LEU A 196 8.81 4.80 -20.88
C LEU A 196 7.99 4.67 -19.60
N GLY A 197 8.52 5.14 -18.48
CA GLY A 197 7.78 5.30 -17.24
C GLY A 197 7.34 6.74 -17.05
N LEU A 198 6.08 6.96 -16.72
CA LEU A 198 5.56 8.28 -16.32
C LEU A 198 5.35 8.29 -14.82
N GLU A 199 5.84 9.33 -14.16
CA GLU A 199 5.65 9.56 -12.72
C GLU A 199 5.30 11.01 -12.46
N LEU A 200 4.23 11.22 -11.70
CA LEU A 200 3.70 12.55 -11.42
C LEU A 200 4.55 13.30 -10.39
N ASP A 201 5.04 12.58 -9.37
CA ASP A 201 5.86 13.16 -8.31
C ASP A 201 7.30 13.39 -8.79
N PRO A 202 7.82 14.64 -8.75
CA PRO A 202 9.14 14.93 -9.25
C PRO A 202 10.27 14.28 -8.44
N GLU A 203 10.11 14.12 -7.13
CA GLU A 203 11.12 13.51 -6.27
C GLU A 203 11.18 11.99 -6.52
N VAL A 204 10.02 11.34 -6.63
CA VAL A 204 9.92 9.92 -7.00
C VAL A 204 10.50 9.69 -8.38
N ALA A 205 10.16 10.52 -9.36
CA ALA A 205 10.70 10.42 -10.72
C ALA A 205 12.23 10.56 -10.75
N ALA A 206 12.78 11.49 -9.98
CA ALA A 206 14.23 11.67 -9.87
C ALA A 206 14.93 10.47 -9.21
N ALA A 207 14.36 9.96 -8.12
CA ALA A 207 14.86 8.78 -7.42
C ALA A 207 14.82 7.54 -8.33
N THR A 208 13.77 7.42 -9.14
CA THR A 208 13.59 6.29 -10.07
C THR A 208 14.58 6.37 -11.23
N ARG A 209 14.86 7.56 -11.80
CA ARG A 209 15.94 7.74 -12.80
C ARG A 209 17.29 7.28 -12.23
N ALA A 210 17.60 7.68 -10.99
CA ALA A 210 18.82 7.23 -10.32
C ALA A 210 18.86 5.72 -10.11
N ALA A 211 17.73 5.10 -9.80
CA ALA A 211 17.61 3.65 -9.68
C ALA A 211 17.81 2.94 -11.03
N VAL A 212 17.20 3.42 -12.09
CA VAL A 212 17.36 2.92 -13.47
C VAL A 212 18.85 2.95 -13.90
N ALA A 213 19.57 4.05 -13.58
CA ALA A 213 21.01 4.14 -13.85
C ALA A 213 21.81 3.10 -13.05
N ARG A 214 21.52 2.93 -11.75
CA ARG A 214 22.17 1.89 -10.92
C ARG A 214 21.91 0.47 -11.41
N TRP A 215 20.79 0.23 -12.06
CA TRP A 215 20.46 -1.07 -12.67
C TRP A 215 21.10 -1.28 -14.05
N GLY A 216 21.75 -0.27 -14.61
CA GLY A 216 22.31 -0.31 -15.97
C GLY A 216 21.24 -0.36 -17.05
N LEU A 217 20.08 0.25 -16.82
CA LEU A 217 18.94 0.21 -17.72
C LEU A 217 18.67 1.54 -18.44
N GLN A 218 19.51 2.56 -18.26
CA GLN A 218 19.31 3.92 -18.80
C GLN A 218 19.18 3.98 -20.34
N ASP A 219 19.73 3.01 -21.06
CA ASP A 219 19.64 2.93 -22.52
C ASP A 219 18.31 2.32 -23.01
N ARG A 220 17.54 1.72 -22.09
CA ARG A 220 16.29 1.02 -22.40
C ARG A 220 15.08 1.54 -21.62
N VAL A 221 15.30 2.21 -20.51
CA VAL A 221 14.23 2.71 -19.63
C VAL A 221 14.39 4.22 -19.45
N ARG A 222 13.41 4.97 -19.94
CA ARG A 222 13.29 6.42 -19.72
C ARG A 222 12.21 6.68 -18.68
N ILE A 223 12.46 7.64 -17.78
CA ILE A 223 11.48 8.09 -16.78
C ILE A 223 11.21 9.57 -17.01
N ASP A 224 9.97 9.90 -17.30
CA ASP A 224 9.52 11.27 -17.45
C ASP A 224 8.67 11.69 -16.23
N ASN A 225 8.96 12.86 -15.67
CA ASN A 225 8.10 13.48 -14.68
C ASN A 225 6.96 14.18 -15.41
N LEU A 226 5.85 13.46 -15.59
CA LEU A 226 4.74 13.93 -16.41
C LEU A 226 3.43 13.32 -15.94
N ASP A 227 2.37 14.14 -15.92
CA ASP A 227 1.00 13.64 -15.85
C ASP A 227 0.64 12.98 -17.18
N VAL A 228 0.13 11.75 -17.13
CA VAL A 228 -0.26 11.01 -18.32
C VAL A 228 -1.29 11.76 -19.19
N ARG A 229 -2.10 12.62 -18.59
CA ARG A 229 -3.09 13.47 -19.31
C ARG A 229 -2.41 14.51 -20.20
N ALA A 230 -1.19 14.88 -19.88
CA ALA A 230 -0.37 15.82 -20.65
C ALA A 230 0.59 15.13 -21.62
N LEU A 231 0.52 13.79 -21.75
CA LEU A 231 1.40 13.04 -22.65
C LEU A 231 1.12 13.41 -24.11
N ALA A 232 1.97 14.26 -24.66
CA ALA A 232 1.94 14.68 -26.06
C ALA A 232 3.04 13.92 -26.83
N THR A 233 2.72 12.75 -27.35
CA THR A 233 3.63 11.96 -28.19
C THR A 233 2.82 11.23 -29.26
N ASP A 234 3.42 11.07 -30.44
CA ASP A 234 2.91 10.20 -31.50
C ASP A 234 3.39 8.76 -31.35
N ASP A 235 4.21 8.51 -30.34
CA ASP A 235 4.71 7.16 -30.06
C ASP A 235 3.57 6.18 -29.85
N ARG A 236 3.76 4.97 -30.37
CA ARG A 236 2.87 3.83 -30.18
C ARG A 236 3.60 2.77 -29.36
N PHE A 237 2.83 2.04 -28.56
CA PHE A 237 3.37 1.06 -27.63
C PHE A 237 2.79 -0.33 -27.91
N ASP A 238 3.62 -1.36 -27.81
CA ASP A 238 3.17 -2.74 -27.83
C ASP A 238 2.40 -3.09 -26.55
N VAL A 239 2.81 -2.46 -25.44
CA VAL A 239 2.21 -2.68 -24.12
C VAL A 239 2.06 -1.36 -23.37
N ILE A 240 0.90 -1.16 -22.77
CA ILE A 240 0.67 -0.08 -21.80
C ILE A 240 0.24 -0.70 -20.48
N THR A 241 0.86 -0.29 -19.38
CA THR A 241 0.57 -0.81 -18.04
C THR A 241 0.10 0.27 -17.08
N LEU A 242 -0.89 -0.08 -16.23
CA LEU A 242 -1.34 0.71 -15.07
C LEU A 242 -1.38 -0.22 -13.86
N HIS A 243 -0.40 -0.09 -12.97
CA HIS A 243 -0.32 -0.91 -11.77
C HIS A 243 -0.70 -0.09 -10.53
N ASN A 244 -1.88 -0.33 -9.97
CA ASN A 244 -2.43 0.39 -8.81
C ASN A 244 -2.57 1.91 -9.00
N VAL A 245 -2.90 2.36 -10.20
CA VAL A 245 -2.93 3.79 -10.56
C VAL A 245 -4.34 4.28 -10.89
N LEU A 246 -5.19 3.44 -11.49
CA LEU A 246 -6.47 3.87 -12.07
C LEU A 246 -7.41 4.51 -11.04
N TYR A 247 -7.40 4.07 -9.80
CA TYR A 247 -8.27 4.59 -8.74
C TYR A 247 -7.85 5.98 -8.21
N TYR A 248 -6.66 6.48 -8.56
CA TYR A 248 -6.26 7.86 -8.28
C TYR A 248 -6.85 8.89 -9.23
N PHE A 249 -7.57 8.44 -10.27
CA PHE A 249 -8.28 9.34 -11.16
C PHE A 249 -9.74 9.47 -10.76
N PRO A 250 -10.37 10.67 -10.93
CA PRO A 250 -11.81 10.85 -10.77
C PRO A 250 -12.55 9.82 -11.61
N VAL A 251 -13.68 9.31 -11.11
CA VAL A 251 -14.47 8.27 -11.80
C VAL A 251 -14.79 8.66 -13.24
N ALA A 252 -15.16 9.94 -13.46
CA ALA A 252 -15.50 10.46 -14.79
C ALA A 252 -14.30 10.48 -15.77
N GLU A 253 -13.06 10.48 -15.27
CA GLU A 253 -11.86 10.53 -16.09
C GLU A 253 -11.30 9.14 -16.44
N ARG A 254 -11.69 8.07 -15.71
CA ARG A 254 -11.13 6.72 -15.88
C ARG A 254 -11.38 6.14 -17.27
N GLY A 255 -12.62 6.21 -17.73
CA GLY A 255 -12.99 5.75 -19.09
C GLY A 255 -12.28 6.55 -20.20
N PRO A 256 -12.34 7.89 -20.19
CA PRO A 256 -11.56 8.72 -21.11
C PRO A 256 -10.05 8.43 -21.09
N LEU A 257 -9.45 8.25 -19.92
CA LEU A 257 -8.04 7.89 -19.80
C LEU A 257 -7.74 6.54 -20.48
N VAL A 258 -8.52 5.50 -20.18
CA VAL A 258 -8.34 4.18 -20.80
C VAL A 258 -8.46 4.27 -22.31
N ARG A 259 -9.42 5.05 -22.83
CA ARG A 259 -9.60 5.28 -24.28
C ARG A 259 -8.39 6.01 -24.88
N ALA A 260 -7.87 7.04 -24.22
CA ALA A 260 -6.71 7.76 -24.69
C ALA A 260 -5.45 6.88 -24.73
N LEU A 261 -5.29 5.98 -23.76
CA LEU A 261 -4.19 5.01 -23.71
C LEU A 261 -4.37 3.93 -24.79
N ALA A 262 -5.59 3.39 -24.97
CA ALA A 262 -5.88 2.41 -26.00
C ALA A 262 -5.54 2.94 -27.40
N ALA A 263 -5.83 4.22 -27.69
CA ALA A 263 -5.46 4.87 -28.93
C ALA A 263 -3.95 4.98 -29.18
N ARG A 264 -3.11 4.76 -28.18
CA ARG A 264 -1.64 4.73 -28.27
C ARG A 264 -1.06 3.33 -28.42
N LEU A 265 -1.88 2.30 -28.39
CA LEU A 265 -1.43 0.96 -28.68
C LEU A 265 -1.20 0.79 -30.19
N VAL A 266 -0.20 0.01 -30.55
CA VAL A 266 -0.08 -0.52 -31.91
C VAL A 266 -1.23 -1.49 -32.20
N PRO A 267 -1.58 -1.77 -33.45
CA PRO A 267 -2.51 -2.86 -33.77
C PRO A 267 -2.03 -4.19 -33.16
N GLY A 268 -2.93 -4.85 -32.40
CA GLY A 268 -2.59 -6.06 -31.63
C GLY A 268 -1.79 -5.78 -30.33
N GLY A 269 -1.54 -4.53 -30.00
CA GLY A 269 -0.90 -4.14 -28.73
C GLY A 269 -1.82 -4.37 -27.54
N ARG A 270 -1.25 -4.39 -26.34
CA ARG A 270 -1.94 -4.84 -25.11
C ARG A 270 -1.96 -3.79 -24.01
N LEU A 271 -3.14 -3.57 -23.43
CA LEU A 271 -3.32 -2.89 -22.16
C LEU A 271 -3.31 -3.91 -21.01
N ILE A 272 -2.54 -3.62 -19.95
CA ILE A 272 -2.48 -4.42 -18.73
C ILE A 272 -2.82 -3.50 -17.54
N VAL A 273 -3.80 -3.87 -16.75
CA VAL A 273 -4.20 -3.14 -15.54
C VAL A 273 -4.15 -4.09 -14.36
N THR A 274 -3.45 -3.73 -13.29
CA THR A 274 -3.62 -4.38 -11.98
C THR A 274 -4.17 -3.35 -11.00
N THR A 275 -5.19 -3.72 -10.24
CA THR A 275 -5.85 -2.78 -9.36
C THR A 275 -6.65 -3.47 -8.26
N SER A 276 -6.75 -2.78 -7.12
CA SER A 276 -7.75 -3.08 -6.11
C SER A 276 -9.13 -2.70 -6.61
N CYS A 277 -10.11 -3.57 -6.37
CA CYS A 277 -11.52 -3.34 -6.66
C CYS A 277 -12.34 -3.27 -5.38
N ARG A 278 -13.58 -2.79 -5.51
CA ARG A 278 -14.51 -2.63 -4.40
C ARG A 278 -14.87 -3.97 -3.77
N GLY A 279 -14.91 -4.02 -2.44
CA GLY A 279 -15.27 -5.22 -1.66
C GLY A 279 -14.10 -5.80 -0.89
N GLY A 280 -14.09 -7.13 -0.69
CA GLY A 280 -13.01 -7.86 -0.04
C GLY A 280 -12.94 -7.71 1.48
N SER A 281 -11.75 -7.90 2.02
CA SER A 281 -11.43 -7.81 3.44
C SER A 281 -11.69 -6.40 4.03
N PRO A 282 -11.72 -6.27 5.36
CA PRO A 282 -11.81 -4.96 6.00
C PRO A 282 -10.74 -3.95 5.52
N GLY A 283 -9.50 -4.38 5.27
CA GLY A 283 -8.44 -3.52 4.76
C GLY A 283 -8.77 -2.92 3.40
N MET A 284 -9.27 -3.75 2.46
CA MET A 284 -9.71 -3.29 1.14
C MET A 284 -10.90 -2.32 1.23
N ARG A 285 -11.81 -2.54 2.18
CA ARG A 285 -12.94 -1.61 2.43
C ARG A 285 -12.48 -0.29 3.01
N VAL A 286 -11.46 -0.27 3.86
CA VAL A 286 -10.86 0.98 4.35
C VAL A 286 -10.21 1.75 3.21
N LEU A 287 -9.51 1.08 2.31
CA LEU A 287 -8.98 1.70 1.10
C LEU A 287 -10.11 2.33 0.25
N ASP A 288 -11.25 1.65 0.09
CA ASP A 288 -12.40 2.19 -0.63
C ASP A 288 -13.00 3.43 0.07
N VAL A 289 -13.10 3.41 1.40
CA VAL A 289 -13.53 4.58 2.19
C VAL A 289 -12.56 5.76 1.98
N TRP A 290 -11.27 5.49 2.05
CA TRP A 290 -10.25 6.52 1.83
C TRP A 290 -10.36 7.12 0.43
N MET A 291 -10.35 6.30 -0.62
CA MET A 291 -10.47 6.76 -2.01
C MET A 291 -11.77 7.53 -2.24
N SER A 292 -12.91 7.01 -1.74
CA SER A 292 -14.22 7.66 -1.89
C SER A 292 -14.34 9.00 -1.17
N SER A 293 -13.56 9.20 -0.12
CA SER A 293 -13.59 10.42 0.71
C SER A 293 -12.42 11.37 0.45
N THR A 294 -11.56 11.07 -0.51
CA THR A 294 -10.44 11.94 -0.90
C THR A 294 -10.84 12.85 -2.07
N ALA A 295 -10.54 14.14 -1.93
CA ALA A 295 -10.83 15.12 -2.96
C ALA A 295 -10.11 14.78 -4.28
N GLY A 296 -10.84 14.79 -5.40
CA GLY A 296 -10.29 14.52 -6.71
C GLY A 296 -10.12 13.02 -7.06
N PHE A 297 -10.47 12.10 -6.14
CA PHE A 297 -10.46 10.66 -6.39
C PHE A 297 -11.90 10.14 -6.55
N GLY A 298 -12.16 8.91 -6.14
CA GLY A 298 -13.49 8.30 -6.13
C GLY A 298 -13.41 6.85 -5.67
N PRO A 299 -14.55 6.18 -5.49
CA PRO A 299 -14.56 4.80 -5.03
C PRO A 299 -13.68 3.90 -5.89
N LEU A 300 -13.18 2.81 -5.30
CA LEU A 300 -12.49 1.78 -6.06
C LEU A 300 -13.41 1.28 -7.20
N PRO A 301 -12.84 0.95 -8.37
CA PRO A 301 -13.63 0.40 -9.46
C PRO A 301 -14.19 -0.98 -9.08
N THR A 302 -15.27 -1.37 -9.69
CA THR A 302 -15.70 -2.77 -9.76
C THR A 302 -15.06 -3.46 -10.95
N GLU A 303 -15.01 -4.79 -10.95
CA GLU A 303 -14.58 -5.57 -12.12
C GLU A 303 -15.42 -5.23 -13.37
N ALA A 304 -16.73 -5.09 -13.20
CA ALA A 304 -17.64 -4.75 -14.31
C ALA A 304 -17.32 -3.38 -14.92
N GLU A 305 -17.00 -2.37 -14.08
CA GLU A 305 -16.59 -1.05 -14.56
C GLU A 305 -15.23 -1.11 -15.30
N LEU A 306 -14.25 -1.87 -14.80
CA LEU A 306 -12.98 -2.05 -15.49
C LEU A 306 -13.16 -2.68 -16.87
N VAL A 307 -13.97 -3.75 -16.96
CA VAL A 307 -14.30 -4.42 -18.23
C VAL A 307 -15.04 -3.47 -19.16
N ALA A 308 -15.95 -2.64 -18.63
CA ALA A 308 -16.64 -1.63 -19.44
C ALA A 308 -15.68 -0.58 -20.00
N TYR A 309 -14.74 -0.04 -19.19
CA TYR A 309 -13.78 0.96 -19.65
C TYR A 309 -12.93 0.45 -20.82
N VAL A 310 -12.44 -0.80 -20.76
CA VAL A 310 -11.62 -1.35 -21.85
C VAL A 310 -12.43 -1.71 -23.08
N ARG A 311 -13.68 -2.18 -22.91
CA ARG A 311 -14.61 -2.45 -24.02
C ARG A 311 -14.99 -1.17 -24.75
N ASP A 312 -15.35 -0.13 -24.00
CA ASP A 312 -15.75 1.18 -24.54
C ASP A 312 -14.56 1.90 -25.21
N ALA A 313 -13.34 1.52 -24.87
CA ALA A 313 -12.12 1.95 -25.56
C ALA A 313 -11.81 1.18 -26.85
N GLY A 314 -12.68 0.23 -27.25
CA GLY A 314 -12.53 -0.56 -28.47
C GLY A 314 -11.54 -1.74 -28.34
N LEU A 315 -11.09 -2.07 -27.11
CA LEU A 315 -10.21 -3.20 -26.89
C LEU A 315 -10.98 -4.52 -26.89
N THR A 316 -10.30 -5.57 -27.33
CA THR A 316 -10.84 -6.93 -27.48
C THR A 316 -10.03 -7.94 -26.68
N ALA A 317 -10.34 -9.24 -26.81
CA ALA A 317 -9.64 -10.33 -26.09
C ALA A 317 -9.47 -10.05 -24.58
N ILE A 318 -10.50 -9.44 -23.98
CA ILE A 318 -10.51 -9.06 -22.57
C ILE A 318 -10.44 -10.30 -21.71
N ALA A 319 -9.45 -10.35 -20.81
CA ALA A 319 -9.32 -11.40 -19.81
C ALA A 319 -9.02 -10.80 -18.45
N VAL A 320 -9.66 -11.34 -17.40
CA VAL A 320 -9.49 -10.94 -16.02
C VAL A 320 -8.97 -12.13 -15.21
N LYS A 321 -8.04 -11.85 -14.30
CA LYS A 321 -7.48 -12.83 -13.37
C LYS A 321 -7.53 -12.24 -11.96
N HIS A 322 -8.13 -12.98 -11.01
CA HIS A 322 -8.04 -12.69 -9.59
C HIS A 322 -6.68 -13.18 -9.11
N VAL A 323 -5.78 -12.25 -8.72
CA VAL A 323 -4.40 -12.60 -8.38
C VAL A 323 -4.18 -12.81 -6.88
N ILE A 324 -5.10 -12.33 -6.03
CA ILE A 324 -5.09 -12.61 -4.59
C ILE A 324 -6.34 -13.42 -4.25
N PRO A 325 -6.19 -14.67 -3.76
CA PRO A 325 -7.34 -15.48 -3.35
C PRO A 325 -8.20 -14.78 -2.30
N GLY A 326 -9.51 -14.69 -2.55
CA GLY A 326 -10.48 -14.09 -1.62
C GLY A 326 -10.50 -12.56 -1.58
N GLU A 327 -9.59 -11.88 -2.29
CA GLU A 327 -9.56 -10.43 -2.40
C GLU A 327 -9.92 -9.95 -3.81
N PRO A 328 -10.59 -8.80 -3.95
CA PRO A 328 -10.90 -8.22 -5.25
C PRO A 328 -9.68 -7.44 -5.79
N TYR A 329 -8.54 -8.09 -5.85
CA TYR A 329 -7.34 -7.57 -6.50
C TYR A 329 -7.18 -8.27 -7.84
N LEU A 330 -7.28 -7.49 -8.92
CA LEU A 330 -7.43 -8.01 -10.28
C LEU A 330 -6.23 -7.65 -11.15
N ALA A 331 -5.91 -8.56 -12.05
CA ALA A 331 -5.15 -8.29 -13.27
C ALA A 331 -6.12 -8.39 -14.46
N LEU A 332 -6.18 -7.36 -15.28
CA LEU A 332 -6.93 -7.31 -16.52
C LEU A 332 -5.94 -7.13 -17.67
N ARG A 333 -6.16 -7.86 -18.76
CA ARG A 333 -5.49 -7.60 -20.05
C ARG A 333 -6.54 -7.48 -21.15
N ALA A 334 -6.28 -6.59 -22.10
CA ALA A 334 -7.11 -6.42 -23.28
C ALA A 334 -6.25 -5.98 -24.46
N ASP A 335 -6.58 -6.42 -25.67
CA ASP A 335 -5.77 -6.22 -26.85
C ASP A 335 -6.43 -5.21 -27.81
N ALA A 336 -5.64 -4.34 -28.42
CA ALA A 336 -6.08 -3.51 -29.53
C ALA A 336 -6.43 -4.41 -30.71
N PRO A 337 -7.43 -4.06 -31.52
CA PRO A 337 -7.74 -4.81 -32.75
C PRO A 337 -6.49 -4.96 -33.63
N PRO A 338 -6.34 -6.07 -34.37
CA PRO A 338 -5.27 -6.22 -35.36
C PRO A 338 -5.41 -5.18 -36.48
N ALA A 339 -4.32 -4.92 -37.20
CA ALA A 339 -4.41 -4.16 -38.45
C ALA A 339 -5.37 -4.86 -39.42
N THR A 340 -6.32 -4.09 -39.95
CA THR A 340 -7.23 -4.55 -41.02
C THR A 340 -6.50 -4.68 -42.35
#